data_5a8e163d10dcab957e4c3dfcc110a37e
#
_entry.id   5a8e163d10dcab957e4c3dfcc110a37e
#
_cell.length_a   1.000
_cell.length_b   1.000
_cell.length_c   1.000
_cell.angle_alpha   90.00
_cell.angle_beta   90.00
_cell.angle_gamma   90.00
#
_symmetry.space_group_name_H-M   'P 1'
#
loop_
_entity.id
_entity.type
_entity.pdbx_description
1 polymer ?
#
loop_
_entity_poly.entity_id
_entity_poly.type
_entity_poly.pdbx_seq_one_letter_code
_entity_poly.pdbx_strand_id
1 'polypeptide(L)'
;MNHSRKNKPKTAYIYIVATTFLVISAILGLLLGASGISLLDIAKLIFGGDKTGSEAKIFLFVRLPRVVASTVCGAALAVSGAVIQNVLSNRLASPSIIGVNAGAGLAVTLCSAFGIIGGWRLSLFSFLGALLSVMLVSLGAKKWGASRGTVILMGVALNSLLGAISDCVVTFVPDVSIMSNDFRIGDFSSVTPTKLIPASVMILVSMAVLFTLSNELDVLTLGDENAKGLGQNTALMRIFFLILAALLAGAAVSIAGLLSFVGLIVPHIVRRISKSSALHTLPLCALFGAGFVTLCDTLSRVIFAPYELPVGIIMAFIGAPLFIFILIKAKGGRTRD
;
A
#
# COMPACT_ATOMS: atom_id res chain seq x y z
N MET A 1 26.51 -26.26 -10.14
CA MET A 1 26.47 -24.86 -10.66
C MET A 1 25.65 -24.69 -11.96
N ASN A 2 24.49 -25.31 -12.18
CA ASN A 2 23.81 -25.24 -13.49
C ASN A 2 22.30 -24.98 -13.43
N HIS A 3 21.75 -24.53 -12.28
CA HIS A 3 20.31 -24.24 -12.13
C HIS A 3 19.93 -22.76 -12.40
N SER A 4 20.91 -21.83 -12.50
CA SER A 4 20.60 -20.38 -12.61
C SER A 4 20.27 -19.92 -14.05
N ARG A 5 20.62 -20.67 -15.09
CA ARG A 5 20.45 -20.23 -16.49
C ARG A 5 19.06 -20.46 -17.11
N LYS A 6 18.27 -21.42 -16.59
CA LYS A 6 16.96 -21.76 -17.20
C LYS A 6 15.79 -20.85 -16.82
N ASN A 7 15.90 -19.99 -15.79
CA ASN A 7 14.78 -19.14 -15.33
C ASN A 7 14.77 -17.69 -15.87
N LYS A 8 15.88 -17.24 -16.52
CA LYS A 8 15.98 -15.86 -17.02
C LYS A 8 14.86 -15.44 -18.01
N PRO A 9 14.45 -16.24 -19.02
CA PRO A 9 13.41 -15.82 -19.96
C PRO A 9 12.04 -15.68 -19.30
N LYS A 10 11.71 -16.52 -18.30
CA LYS A 10 10.43 -16.44 -17.59
C LYS A 10 10.32 -15.17 -16.71
N THR A 11 11.41 -14.79 -16.04
CA THR A 11 11.44 -13.59 -15.19
C THR A 11 11.29 -12.33 -16.04
N ALA A 12 12.01 -12.22 -17.17
CA ALA A 12 11.90 -11.09 -18.09
C ALA A 12 10.47 -10.94 -18.63
N TYR A 13 9.80 -12.04 -18.99
CA TYR A 13 8.41 -12.04 -19.44
C TYR A 13 7.46 -11.50 -18.36
N ILE A 14 7.64 -11.89 -17.08
CA ILE A 14 6.81 -11.41 -15.98
C ILE A 14 6.98 -9.89 -15.79
N TYR A 15 8.21 -9.37 -15.90
CA TYR A 15 8.45 -7.92 -15.85
C TYR A 15 7.76 -7.19 -17.02
N ILE A 16 7.82 -7.73 -18.23
CA ILE A 16 7.13 -7.14 -19.39
C ILE A 16 5.62 -7.08 -19.12
N VAL A 17 5.02 -8.17 -18.66
CA VAL A 17 3.57 -8.22 -18.32
C VAL A 17 3.24 -7.21 -17.23
N ALA A 18 4.03 -7.14 -16.15
CA ALA A 18 3.79 -6.21 -15.04
C ALA A 18 3.90 -4.75 -15.48
N THR A 19 4.92 -4.41 -16.27
CA THR A 19 5.11 -3.06 -16.80
C THR A 19 4.00 -2.69 -17.79
N THR A 20 3.62 -3.59 -18.69
CA THR A 20 2.53 -3.38 -19.63
C THR A 20 1.21 -3.17 -18.88
N PHE A 21 0.93 -3.97 -17.84
CA PHE A 21 -0.25 -3.80 -16.99
C PHE A 21 -0.28 -2.42 -16.33
N LEU A 22 0.84 -1.98 -15.74
CA LEU A 22 0.97 -0.65 -15.14
C LEU A 22 0.74 0.46 -16.17
N VAL A 23 1.40 0.37 -17.33
CA VAL A 23 1.28 1.39 -18.39
C VAL A 23 -0.16 1.48 -18.90
N ILE A 24 -0.81 0.35 -19.16
CA ILE A 24 -2.21 0.33 -19.58
C ILE A 24 -3.11 0.96 -18.49
N SER A 25 -2.93 0.58 -17.22
CA SER A 25 -3.70 1.14 -16.11
C SER A 25 -3.51 2.64 -15.97
N ALA A 26 -2.27 3.13 -16.12
CA ALA A 26 -1.97 4.57 -16.05
C ALA A 26 -2.58 5.33 -17.25
N ILE A 27 -2.48 4.80 -18.46
CA ILE A 27 -3.10 5.39 -19.65
C ILE A 27 -4.62 5.45 -19.47
N LEU A 28 -5.26 4.35 -19.07
CA LEU A 28 -6.70 4.33 -18.80
C LEU A 28 -7.08 5.35 -17.72
N GLY A 29 -6.29 5.47 -16.65
CA GLY A 29 -6.50 6.44 -15.58
C GLY A 29 -6.41 7.90 -16.02
N LEU A 30 -5.54 8.21 -17.00
CA LEU A 30 -5.43 9.54 -17.59
C LEU A 30 -6.55 9.84 -18.59
N LEU A 31 -6.96 8.83 -19.36
CA LEU A 31 -7.98 8.96 -20.40
C LEU A 31 -9.40 8.95 -19.86
N LEU A 32 -9.71 8.05 -18.92
CA LEU A 32 -11.04 7.81 -18.39
C LEU A 32 -11.28 8.59 -17.08
N GLY A 33 -12.48 9.13 -16.92
CA GLY A 33 -12.89 9.84 -15.70
C GLY A 33 -14.31 10.35 -15.81
N ALA A 34 -14.90 10.83 -14.71
CA ALA A 34 -16.27 11.34 -14.68
C ALA A 34 -16.50 12.58 -15.55
N SER A 35 -15.48 13.39 -15.79
CA SER A 35 -15.52 14.53 -16.71
C SER A 35 -15.27 14.07 -18.15
N GLY A 36 -16.19 14.37 -19.08
CA GLY A 36 -16.17 13.95 -20.48
C GLY A 36 -15.11 14.65 -21.36
N ILE A 37 -13.83 14.61 -20.96
CA ILE A 37 -12.73 15.17 -21.78
C ILE A 37 -12.45 14.21 -22.92
N SER A 38 -12.47 14.73 -24.15
CA SER A 38 -12.19 13.95 -25.37
C SER A 38 -10.73 13.49 -25.42
N LEU A 39 -10.50 12.31 -26.00
CA LEU A 39 -9.16 11.80 -26.30
C LEU A 39 -8.35 12.77 -27.18
N LEU A 40 -9.02 13.47 -28.11
CA LEU A 40 -8.41 14.48 -29.00
C LEU A 40 -7.89 15.69 -28.21
N ASP A 41 -8.60 16.10 -27.16
CA ASP A 41 -8.21 17.24 -26.34
C ASP A 41 -7.01 16.90 -25.47
N ILE A 42 -6.96 15.68 -24.91
CA ILE A 42 -5.78 15.18 -24.20
C ILE A 42 -4.57 15.07 -25.14
N ALA A 43 -4.75 14.57 -26.35
CA ALA A 43 -3.67 14.51 -27.33
C ALA A 43 -3.15 15.92 -27.68
N LYS A 44 -4.04 16.89 -27.93
CA LYS A 44 -3.65 18.29 -28.18
C LYS A 44 -2.87 18.87 -27.01
N LEU A 45 -3.29 18.61 -25.75
CA LEU A 45 -2.59 19.08 -24.56
C LEU A 45 -1.17 18.52 -24.44
N ILE A 46 -0.97 17.25 -24.79
CA ILE A 46 0.35 16.59 -24.74
C ILE A 46 1.26 17.12 -25.85
N PHE A 47 0.73 17.34 -27.05
CA PHE A 47 1.49 17.77 -28.24
C PHE A 47 1.59 19.29 -28.44
N GLY A 48 1.28 20.12 -27.43
CA GLY A 48 1.55 21.56 -27.47
C GLY A 48 0.33 22.47 -27.61
N GLY A 49 -0.89 21.96 -27.33
CA GLY A 49 -2.11 22.77 -27.29
C GLY A 49 -2.20 23.76 -26.14
N ASP A 50 -3.23 24.59 -26.15
CA ASP A 50 -3.47 25.61 -25.14
C ASP A 50 -3.67 25.00 -23.73
N LYS A 51 -2.79 25.37 -22.79
CA LYS A 51 -2.82 24.88 -21.40
C LYS A 51 -3.73 25.72 -20.49
N THR A 52 -4.41 26.73 -21.02
CA THR A 52 -5.25 27.66 -20.22
C THR A 52 -6.70 27.20 -20.12
N GLY A 53 -7.15 26.31 -20.97
CA GLY A 53 -8.50 25.76 -21.00
C GLY A 53 -8.89 24.99 -19.74
N SER A 54 -10.19 24.87 -19.48
CA SER A 54 -10.75 24.09 -18.35
C SER A 54 -10.31 22.63 -18.37
N GLU A 55 -10.23 22.03 -19.56
CA GLU A 55 -9.83 20.65 -19.80
C GLU A 55 -8.36 20.41 -19.42
N ALA A 56 -7.48 21.38 -19.79
CA ALA A 56 -6.08 21.35 -19.40
C ALA A 56 -5.90 21.41 -17.88
N LYS A 57 -6.67 22.25 -17.21
CA LYS A 57 -6.66 22.35 -15.73
C LYS A 57 -7.12 21.06 -15.08
N ILE A 58 -8.20 20.44 -15.56
CA ILE A 58 -8.68 19.17 -15.03
C ILE A 58 -7.61 18.08 -15.24
N PHE A 59 -7.00 18.02 -16.42
CA PHE A 59 -5.97 17.03 -16.70
C PHE A 59 -4.73 17.19 -15.79
N LEU A 60 -4.18 18.41 -15.70
CA LEU A 60 -2.93 18.68 -14.99
C LEU A 60 -3.08 18.71 -13.47
N PHE A 61 -4.20 19.23 -12.95
CA PHE A 61 -4.37 19.45 -11.52
C PHE A 61 -5.27 18.41 -10.83
N VAL A 62 -6.03 17.62 -11.58
CA VAL A 62 -6.90 16.57 -11.01
C VAL A 62 -6.45 15.18 -11.47
N ARG A 63 -6.45 14.90 -12.78
CA ARG A 63 -6.18 13.55 -13.28
C ARG A 63 -4.74 13.10 -13.08
N LEU A 64 -3.78 13.93 -13.46
CA LEU A 64 -2.36 13.57 -13.37
C LEU A 64 -1.90 13.33 -11.92
N PRO A 65 -2.16 14.24 -10.95
CA PRO A 65 -1.81 13.98 -9.55
C PRO A 65 -2.49 12.73 -8.98
N ARG A 66 -3.74 12.46 -9.38
CA ARG A 66 -4.51 11.29 -8.92
C ARG A 66 -3.92 9.99 -9.44
N VAL A 67 -3.56 9.91 -10.73
CA VAL A 67 -2.91 8.74 -11.32
C VAL A 67 -1.52 8.51 -10.71
N VAL A 68 -0.74 9.57 -10.50
CA VAL A 68 0.56 9.46 -9.83
C VAL A 68 0.38 8.96 -8.38
N ALA A 69 -0.58 9.51 -7.64
CA ALA A 69 -0.88 9.11 -6.28
C ALA A 69 -1.28 7.63 -6.19
N SER A 70 -2.22 7.18 -7.02
CA SER A 70 -2.68 5.79 -7.04
C SER A 70 -1.54 4.82 -7.40
N THR A 71 -0.69 5.19 -8.35
CA THR A 71 0.50 4.43 -8.77
C THR A 71 1.49 4.28 -7.60
N VAL A 72 1.86 5.40 -6.97
CA VAL A 72 2.86 5.41 -5.90
C VAL A 72 2.34 4.71 -4.63
N CYS A 73 1.08 4.97 -4.24
CA CYS A 73 0.46 4.32 -3.09
C CYS A 73 0.29 2.82 -3.31
N GLY A 74 -0.11 2.41 -4.52
CA GLY A 74 -0.25 1.00 -4.87
C GLY A 74 1.08 0.24 -4.79
N ALA A 75 2.16 0.82 -5.32
CA ALA A 75 3.51 0.28 -5.20
C ALA A 75 3.93 0.16 -3.74
N ALA A 76 3.76 1.24 -2.96
CA ALA A 76 4.15 1.30 -1.55
C ALA A 76 3.45 0.24 -0.70
N LEU A 77 2.13 0.12 -0.82
CA LEU A 77 1.33 -0.84 -0.05
C LEU A 77 1.66 -2.29 -0.43
N ALA A 78 1.88 -2.59 -1.71
CA ALA A 78 2.24 -3.92 -2.17
C ALA A 78 3.63 -4.33 -1.67
N VAL A 79 4.63 -3.44 -1.76
CA VAL A 79 5.98 -3.68 -1.25
C VAL A 79 5.97 -3.82 0.27
N SER A 80 5.31 -2.90 0.98
CA SER A 80 5.15 -2.98 2.44
C SER A 80 4.54 -4.32 2.87
N GLY A 81 3.47 -4.76 2.21
CA GLY A 81 2.86 -6.06 2.47
C GLY A 81 3.81 -7.23 2.22
N ALA A 82 4.57 -7.20 1.12
CA ALA A 82 5.56 -8.25 0.81
C ALA A 82 6.66 -8.34 1.88
N VAL A 83 7.16 -7.19 2.34
CA VAL A 83 8.18 -7.11 3.41
C VAL A 83 7.64 -7.67 4.71
N ILE A 84 6.45 -7.23 5.16
CA ILE A 84 5.83 -7.68 6.41
C ILE A 84 5.59 -9.20 6.39
N GLN A 85 5.08 -9.73 5.27
CA GLN A 85 4.86 -11.16 5.09
C GLN A 85 6.16 -11.98 5.17
N ASN A 86 7.27 -11.46 4.64
CA ASN A 86 8.58 -12.10 4.75
C ASN A 86 9.12 -12.03 6.17
N VAL A 87 9.10 -10.85 6.78
CA VAL A 87 9.62 -10.62 8.15
C VAL A 87 8.88 -11.45 9.19
N LEU A 88 7.56 -11.54 9.07
CA LEU A 88 6.73 -12.30 10.00
C LEU A 88 6.55 -13.78 9.57
N SER A 89 7.09 -14.18 8.43
CA SER A 89 6.88 -15.51 7.80
C SER A 89 5.40 -15.92 7.79
N ASN A 90 4.52 -14.94 7.59
CA ASN A 90 3.08 -15.14 7.57
C ASN A 90 2.48 -14.48 6.31
N ARG A 91 1.97 -15.29 5.39
CA ARG A 91 1.39 -14.83 4.12
C ARG A 91 0.10 -14.02 4.29
N LEU A 92 -0.51 -14.04 5.47
CA LEU A 92 -1.71 -13.27 5.82
C LEU A 92 -1.38 -11.95 6.52
N ALA A 93 -0.10 -11.70 6.82
CA ALA A 93 0.31 -10.45 7.44
C ALA A 93 0.21 -9.28 6.44
N SER A 94 -0.22 -8.14 6.96
CA SER A 94 -0.40 -6.88 6.20
C SER A 94 -0.06 -5.68 7.08
N PRO A 95 0.13 -4.49 6.51
CA PRO A 95 0.36 -3.27 7.27
C PRO A 95 -0.72 -2.98 8.32
N SER A 96 -1.97 -3.31 8.03
CA SER A 96 -3.08 -3.13 8.96
C SER A 96 -2.94 -3.97 10.23
N ILE A 97 -2.41 -5.20 10.13
CA ILE A 97 -2.25 -6.09 11.30
C ILE A 97 -1.22 -5.55 12.29
N ILE A 98 -0.17 -4.90 11.82
CA ILE A 98 0.89 -4.34 12.69
C ILE A 98 0.59 -2.93 13.21
N GLY A 99 -0.64 -2.43 13.02
CA GLY A 99 -1.10 -1.17 13.62
C GLY A 99 -1.07 0.07 12.74
N VAL A 100 -0.57 0.00 11.51
CA VAL A 100 -0.47 1.17 10.61
C VAL A 100 -1.81 1.88 10.47
N ASN A 101 -2.87 1.13 10.15
CA ASN A 101 -4.19 1.70 9.89
C ASN A 101 -4.83 2.30 11.15
N ALA A 102 -4.74 1.63 12.29
CA ALA A 102 -5.32 2.11 13.54
C ALA A 102 -4.60 3.36 14.06
N GLY A 103 -3.26 3.39 13.97
CA GLY A 103 -2.49 4.56 14.36
C GLY A 103 -2.77 5.77 13.47
N ALA A 104 -2.83 5.57 12.15
CA ALA A 104 -3.19 6.62 11.20
C ALA A 104 -4.63 7.13 11.44
N GLY A 105 -5.57 6.20 11.60
CA GLY A 105 -6.98 6.53 11.84
C GLY A 105 -7.20 7.32 13.13
N LEU A 106 -6.59 6.89 14.23
CA LEU A 106 -6.66 7.64 15.50
C LEU A 106 -6.07 9.05 15.36
N ALA A 107 -4.92 9.19 14.70
CA ALA A 107 -4.30 10.50 14.48
C ALA A 107 -5.22 11.43 13.69
N VAL A 108 -5.88 10.93 12.63
CA VAL A 108 -6.85 11.68 11.84
C VAL A 108 -8.06 12.08 12.68
N THR A 109 -8.62 11.16 13.45
CA THR A 109 -9.76 11.42 14.32
C THR A 109 -9.45 12.49 15.37
N LEU A 110 -8.28 12.40 16.03
CA LEU A 110 -7.83 13.41 16.99
C LEU A 110 -7.59 14.77 16.33
N CYS A 111 -6.88 14.81 15.19
CA CYS A 111 -6.64 16.07 14.48
C CYS A 111 -7.95 16.75 14.09
N SER A 112 -8.94 15.98 13.60
CA SER A 112 -10.25 16.51 13.24
C SER A 112 -11.00 17.05 14.46
N ALA A 113 -10.88 16.39 15.62
CA ALA A 113 -11.47 16.88 16.88
C ALA A 113 -10.85 18.20 17.37
N PHE A 114 -9.58 18.45 17.03
CA PHE A 114 -8.89 19.73 17.30
C PHE A 114 -9.04 20.75 16.14
N GLY A 115 -9.93 20.53 15.19
CA GLY A 115 -10.17 21.43 14.07
C GLY A 115 -9.12 21.42 12.96
N ILE A 116 -8.19 20.46 12.96
CA ILE A 116 -7.23 20.27 11.86
C ILE A 116 -7.91 19.43 10.78
N ILE A 117 -8.57 20.11 9.84
CA ILE A 117 -9.36 19.47 8.79
C ILE A 117 -8.62 19.56 7.46
N GLY A 118 -8.10 18.42 6.96
CA GLY A 118 -7.45 18.30 5.66
C GLY A 118 -6.04 18.90 5.55
N GLY A 119 -5.57 19.05 4.31
CA GLY A 119 -4.25 19.61 4.01
C GLY A 119 -3.06 18.71 4.40
N TRP A 120 -1.85 19.24 4.24
CA TRP A 120 -0.60 18.54 4.51
C TRP A 120 -0.40 18.19 6.00
N ARG A 121 -0.96 19.00 6.92
CA ARG A 121 -0.87 18.78 8.37
C ARG A 121 -1.56 17.48 8.77
N LEU A 122 -2.79 17.26 8.29
CA LEU A 122 -3.54 16.03 8.56
C LEU A 122 -2.78 14.80 8.04
N SER A 123 -2.20 14.88 6.84
CA SER A 123 -1.38 13.82 6.26
C SER A 123 -0.12 13.53 7.09
N LEU A 124 0.54 14.57 7.60
CA LEU A 124 1.71 14.41 8.47
C LEU A 124 1.35 13.70 9.77
N PHE A 125 0.27 14.11 10.45
CA PHE A 125 -0.17 13.47 11.68
C PHE A 125 -0.64 12.03 11.44
N SER A 126 -1.36 11.76 10.36
CA SER A 126 -1.72 10.41 9.94
C SER A 126 -0.50 9.53 9.77
N PHE A 127 0.53 10.02 9.06
CA PHE A 127 1.79 9.33 8.89
C PHE A 127 2.51 9.07 10.23
N LEU A 128 2.61 10.08 11.08
CA LEU A 128 3.24 9.94 12.41
C LEU A 128 2.48 8.95 13.30
N GLY A 129 1.15 8.96 13.26
CA GLY A 129 0.32 7.99 13.98
C GLY A 129 0.55 6.56 13.51
N ALA A 130 0.64 6.35 12.20
CA ALA A 130 0.99 5.05 11.63
C ALA A 130 2.37 4.57 12.09
N LEU A 131 3.37 5.43 12.03
CA LEU A 131 4.74 5.10 12.42
C LEU A 131 4.84 4.80 13.92
N LEU A 132 4.25 5.65 14.77
CA LEU A 132 4.23 5.46 16.22
C LEU A 132 3.59 4.13 16.62
N SER A 133 2.47 3.75 16.01
CA SER A 133 1.82 2.49 16.34
C SER A 133 2.70 1.29 16.01
N VAL A 134 3.38 1.29 14.86
CA VAL A 134 4.31 0.21 14.49
C VAL A 134 5.54 0.20 15.39
N MET A 135 6.05 1.37 15.80
CA MET A 135 7.14 1.44 16.76
C MET A 135 6.74 0.84 18.12
N LEU A 136 5.53 1.16 18.61
CA LEU A 136 5.00 0.58 19.87
C LEU A 136 4.90 -0.94 19.78
N VAL A 137 4.35 -1.48 18.67
CA VAL A 137 4.28 -2.94 18.44
C VAL A 137 5.67 -3.55 18.41
N SER A 138 6.61 -2.94 17.67
CA SER A 138 7.95 -3.48 17.47
C SER A 138 8.78 -3.45 18.75
N LEU A 139 8.73 -2.36 19.52
CA LEU A 139 9.44 -2.21 20.78
C LEU A 139 8.84 -3.11 21.86
N GLY A 140 7.51 -3.18 21.96
CA GLY A 140 6.82 -4.06 22.86
C GLY A 140 7.16 -5.52 22.59
N ALA A 141 7.08 -5.96 21.35
CA ALA A 141 7.45 -7.31 20.96
C ALA A 141 8.91 -7.64 21.31
N LYS A 142 9.84 -6.68 21.15
CA LYS A 142 11.24 -6.85 21.56
C LYS A 142 11.38 -7.11 23.06
N LYS A 143 10.62 -6.40 23.89
CA LYS A 143 10.68 -6.53 25.35
C LYS A 143 10.14 -7.89 25.84
N TRP A 144 9.13 -8.44 25.18
CA TRP A 144 8.46 -9.69 25.57
C TRP A 144 8.81 -10.91 24.72
N GLY A 145 10.00 -10.95 24.13
CA GLY A 145 10.53 -12.17 23.51
C GLY A 145 10.49 -12.23 21.99
N ALA A 146 10.29 -11.11 21.30
CA ALA A 146 10.50 -10.87 19.86
C ALA A 146 10.07 -11.99 18.88
N SER A 147 9.16 -12.90 19.27
CA SER A 147 8.66 -13.92 18.36
C SER A 147 7.79 -13.29 17.29
N ARG A 148 7.72 -13.94 16.11
CA ARG A 148 6.87 -13.48 15.00
C ARG A 148 5.39 -13.43 15.39
N GLY A 149 4.95 -14.38 16.21
CA GLY A 149 3.58 -14.44 16.76
C GLY A 149 3.30 -13.29 17.72
N THR A 150 4.24 -12.94 18.59
CA THR A 150 4.10 -11.83 19.53
C THR A 150 3.87 -10.51 18.82
N VAL A 151 4.58 -10.23 17.71
CA VAL A 151 4.38 -9.01 16.92
C VAL A 151 2.96 -8.94 16.39
N ILE A 152 2.42 -10.04 15.86
CA ILE A 152 1.05 -10.10 15.32
C ILE A 152 0.02 -9.88 16.43
N LEU A 153 0.15 -10.58 17.56
CA LEU A 153 -0.80 -10.46 18.67
C LEU A 153 -0.79 -9.05 19.28
N MET A 154 0.39 -8.45 19.45
CA MET A 154 0.51 -7.07 19.90
C MET A 154 -0.11 -6.09 18.91
N GLY A 155 0.10 -6.32 17.61
CA GLY A 155 -0.53 -5.50 16.57
C GLY A 155 -2.05 -5.55 16.64
N VAL A 156 -2.63 -6.73 16.80
CA VAL A 156 -4.10 -6.91 16.94
C VAL A 156 -4.60 -6.22 18.21
N ALA A 157 -3.94 -6.41 19.36
CA ALA A 157 -4.33 -5.77 20.62
C ALA A 157 -4.25 -4.24 20.53
N LEU A 158 -3.14 -3.71 19.94
CA LEU A 158 -2.99 -2.27 19.75
C LEU A 158 -4.04 -1.71 18.78
N ASN A 159 -4.35 -2.42 17.69
CA ASN A 159 -5.42 -2.02 16.77
C ASN A 159 -6.76 -1.87 17.47
N SER A 160 -7.12 -2.83 18.33
CA SER A 160 -8.36 -2.79 19.11
C SER A 160 -8.37 -1.61 20.08
N LEU A 161 -7.26 -1.35 20.76
CA LEU A 161 -7.14 -0.23 21.69
C LEU A 161 -7.24 1.12 20.97
N LEU A 162 -6.47 1.32 19.90
CA LEU A 162 -6.48 2.59 19.14
C LEU A 162 -7.83 2.80 18.43
N GLY A 163 -8.46 1.71 17.97
CA GLY A 163 -9.83 1.74 17.45
C GLY A 163 -10.85 2.20 18.48
N ALA A 164 -10.82 1.61 19.67
CA ALA A 164 -11.72 2.00 20.78
C ALA A 164 -11.54 3.47 21.19
N ILE A 165 -10.29 3.97 21.22
CA ILE A 165 -10.02 5.39 21.49
C ILE A 165 -10.60 6.27 20.37
N SER A 166 -10.45 5.87 19.10
CA SER A 166 -11.03 6.61 17.97
C SER A 166 -12.56 6.67 18.06
N ASP A 167 -13.20 5.54 18.37
CA ASP A 167 -14.65 5.44 18.50
C ASP A 167 -15.16 6.25 19.70
N CYS A 168 -14.41 6.30 20.80
CA CYS A 168 -14.67 7.16 21.94
C CYS A 168 -14.65 8.65 21.53
N VAL A 169 -13.63 9.09 20.80
CA VAL A 169 -13.55 10.49 20.32
C VAL A 169 -14.73 10.82 19.41
N VAL A 170 -15.09 9.95 18.47
CA VAL A 170 -16.24 10.15 17.57
C VAL A 170 -17.55 10.22 18.35
N THR A 171 -17.68 9.46 19.44
CA THR A 171 -18.87 9.47 20.30
C THR A 171 -19.04 10.81 21.02
N PHE A 172 -17.95 11.38 21.56
CA PHE A 172 -18.00 12.67 22.27
C PHE A 172 -17.98 13.88 21.33
N VAL A 173 -17.45 13.74 20.12
CA VAL A 173 -17.36 14.81 19.11
C VAL A 173 -17.92 14.27 17.78
N PRO A 174 -19.27 14.19 17.62
CA PRO A 174 -19.90 13.58 16.44
C PRO A 174 -19.52 14.25 15.11
N ASP A 175 -19.17 15.53 15.12
CA ASP A 175 -18.81 16.29 13.91
C ASP A 175 -17.57 15.72 13.19
N VAL A 176 -16.71 14.98 13.90
CA VAL A 176 -15.52 14.35 13.29
C VAL A 176 -15.85 13.04 12.56
N SER A 177 -17.08 12.52 12.68
CA SER A 177 -17.47 11.23 12.12
C SER A 177 -17.33 11.19 10.60
N ILE A 178 -17.68 12.26 9.90
CA ILE A 178 -17.59 12.35 8.43
C ILE A 178 -16.14 12.20 7.99
N MET A 179 -15.23 13.02 8.53
CA MET A 179 -13.82 12.98 8.18
C MET A 179 -13.17 11.63 8.55
N SER A 180 -13.51 11.08 9.70
CA SER A 180 -13.03 9.77 10.15
C SER A 180 -13.50 8.65 9.22
N ASN A 181 -14.76 8.69 8.76
CA ASN A 181 -15.31 7.70 7.84
C ASN A 181 -14.69 7.82 6.44
N ASP A 182 -14.55 9.03 5.89
CA ASP A 182 -13.91 9.25 4.61
C ASP A 182 -12.48 8.71 4.60
N PHE A 183 -11.72 8.96 5.67
CA PHE A 183 -10.39 8.42 5.83
C PHE A 183 -10.37 6.89 5.93
N ARG A 184 -11.34 6.28 6.63
CA ARG A 184 -11.48 4.81 6.76
C ARG A 184 -11.83 4.12 5.45
N ILE A 185 -12.58 4.77 4.57
CA ILE A 185 -12.95 4.22 3.27
C ILE A 185 -11.77 4.30 2.29
N GLY A 186 -11.06 5.42 2.30
CA GLY A 186 -9.90 5.70 1.44
C GLY A 186 -10.30 6.12 0.03
N ASP A 187 -9.71 7.25 -0.42
CA ASP A 187 -9.97 7.84 -1.74
C ASP A 187 -8.79 8.71 -2.22
N PHE A 188 -8.74 8.95 -3.52
CA PHE A 188 -7.75 9.83 -4.16
C PHE A 188 -8.33 11.16 -4.63
N SER A 189 -9.60 11.47 -4.36
CA SER A 189 -10.27 12.72 -4.81
C SER A 189 -9.64 13.97 -4.19
N SER A 190 -9.14 13.87 -2.96
CA SER A 190 -8.56 14.99 -2.18
C SER A 190 -7.04 15.12 -2.29
N VAL A 191 -6.42 14.47 -3.28
CA VAL A 191 -4.95 14.52 -3.47
C VAL A 191 -4.52 15.89 -3.96
N THR A 192 -3.53 16.46 -3.26
CA THR A 192 -2.88 17.72 -3.62
C THR A 192 -1.37 17.53 -3.78
N PRO A 193 -0.70 18.31 -4.64
CA PRO A 193 0.75 18.23 -4.80
C PRO A 193 1.52 18.40 -3.47
N THR A 194 1.01 19.23 -2.56
CA THR A 194 1.60 19.47 -1.23
C THR A 194 1.63 18.24 -0.32
N LYS A 195 0.68 17.31 -0.50
CA LYS A 195 0.67 16.01 0.19
C LYS A 195 1.46 14.97 -0.60
N LEU A 196 1.29 14.96 -1.92
CA LEU A 196 1.81 13.93 -2.81
C LEU A 196 3.35 13.95 -2.88
N ILE A 197 3.95 15.12 -3.06
CA ILE A 197 5.40 15.23 -3.28
C ILE A 197 6.21 14.68 -2.10
N PRO A 198 6.04 15.15 -0.84
CA PRO A 198 6.85 14.66 0.27
C PRO A 198 6.64 13.16 0.55
N ALA A 199 5.40 12.69 0.46
CA ALA A 199 5.10 11.27 0.66
C ALA A 199 5.69 10.40 -0.45
N SER A 200 5.64 10.85 -1.72
CA SER A 200 6.26 10.13 -2.84
C SER A 200 7.78 10.03 -2.71
N VAL A 201 8.45 11.10 -2.28
CA VAL A 201 9.90 11.09 -2.02
C VAL A 201 10.23 10.06 -0.95
N MET A 202 9.48 10.06 0.15
CA MET A 202 9.69 9.10 1.23
C MET A 202 9.43 7.65 0.80
N ILE A 203 8.39 7.42 -0.01
CA ILE A 203 8.11 6.09 -0.58
C ILE A 203 9.27 5.64 -1.46
N LEU A 204 9.73 6.48 -2.39
CA LEU A 204 10.81 6.14 -3.30
C LEU A 204 12.12 5.86 -2.57
N VAL A 205 12.50 6.67 -1.58
CA VAL A 205 13.69 6.44 -0.76
C VAL A 205 13.58 5.13 0.03
N SER A 206 12.43 4.89 0.69
CA SER A 206 12.21 3.65 1.45
C SER A 206 12.23 2.42 0.54
N MET A 207 11.65 2.51 -0.67
CA MET A 207 11.70 1.42 -1.66
C MET A 207 13.13 1.18 -2.15
N ALA A 208 13.92 2.23 -2.43
CA ALA A 208 15.32 2.10 -2.83
C ALA A 208 16.12 1.35 -1.77
N VAL A 209 15.98 1.73 -0.49
CA VAL A 209 16.63 1.03 0.63
C VAL A 209 16.19 -0.43 0.72
N LEU A 210 14.89 -0.73 0.56
CA LEU A 210 14.39 -2.11 0.59
C LEU A 210 14.91 -2.96 -0.58
N PHE A 211 15.07 -2.38 -1.75
CA PHE A 211 15.58 -3.10 -2.92
C PHE A 211 17.07 -3.41 -2.78
N THR A 212 17.87 -2.53 -2.17
CA THR A 212 19.29 -2.81 -1.87
C THR A 212 19.46 -3.90 -0.81
N LEU A 213 18.54 -3.96 0.16
CA LEU A 213 18.55 -4.93 1.27
C LEU A 213 17.69 -6.17 1.02
N SER A 214 17.42 -6.49 -0.24
CA SER A 214 16.58 -7.64 -0.59
C SER A 214 17.19 -8.99 -0.17
N ASN A 215 18.52 -9.11 -0.21
CA ASN A 215 19.22 -10.32 0.21
C ASN A 215 19.11 -10.56 1.71
N GLU A 216 19.25 -9.50 2.52
CA GLU A 216 19.10 -9.54 3.98
C GLU A 216 17.64 -9.93 4.37
N LEU A 217 16.68 -9.50 3.57
CA LEU A 217 15.29 -9.89 3.75
C LEU A 217 15.08 -11.39 3.45
N ASP A 218 15.72 -11.93 2.41
CA ASP A 218 15.68 -13.36 2.09
C ASP A 218 16.32 -14.19 3.20
N VAL A 219 17.46 -13.76 3.77
CA VAL A 219 18.11 -14.44 4.89
C VAL A 219 17.18 -14.56 6.10
N LEU A 220 16.39 -13.51 6.42
CA LEU A 220 15.39 -13.57 7.51
C LEU A 220 14.31 -14.65 7.28
N THR A 221 14.02 -15.00 6.03
CA THR A 221 13.00 -16.02 5.72
C THR A 221 13.47 -17.44 6.00
N LEU A 222 14.79 -17.67 6.12
CA LEU A 222 15.38 -18.99 6.44
C LEU A 222 15.13 -19.45 7.87
N GLY A 223 14.61 -18.55 8.72
CA GLY A 223 14.39 -18.78 10.15
C GLY A 223 15.49 -18.17 11.01
N ASP A 224 15.16 -17.93 12.29
CA ASP A 224 16.01 -17.15 13.20
C ASP A 224 17.35 -17.84 13.48
N GLU A 225 17.38 -19.15 13.60
CA GLU A 225 18.61 -19.93 13.88
C GLU A 225 19.55 -19.90 12.66
N ASN A 226 19.04 -20.18 11.47
CA ASN A 226 19.83 -20.18 10.24
C ASN A 226 20.35 -18.78 9.91
N ALA A 227 19.51 -17.75 10.08
CA ALA A 227 19.93 -16.36 9.84
C ALA A 227 21.02 -15.89 10.80
N LYS A 228 20.94 -16.29 12.09
CA LYS A 228 22.00 -16.03 13.08
C LYS A 228 23.28 -16.78 12.73
N GLY A 229 23.18 -18.04 12.27
CA GLY A 229 24.32 -18.81 11.80
C GLY A 229 25.08 -18.16 10.63
N LEU A 230 24.37 -17.37 9.81
CA LEU A 230 24.92 -16.53 8.73
C LEU A 230 25.41 -15.15 9.23
N GLY A 231 25.43 -14.89 10.54
CA GLY A 231 25.93 -13.65 11.14
C GLY A 231 24.89 -12.51 11.18
N GLN A 232 23.61 -12.76 10.82
CA GLN A 232 22.60 -11.70 10.80
C GLN A 232 22.00 -11.48 12.20
N ASN A 233 21.93 -10.20 12.65
CA ASN A 233 21.17 -9.83 13.84
C ASN A 233 19.68 -9.79 13.52
N THR A 234 19.01 -10.94 13.67
CA THR A 234 17.61 -11.13 13.27
C THR A 234 16.63 -10.18 13.96
N ALA A 235 16.87 -9.86 15.25
CA ALA A 235 16.00 -8.96 16.02
C ALA A 235 16.08 -7.52 15.51
N LEU A 236 17.28 -7.02 15.24
CA LEU A 236 17.52 -5.69 14.72
C LEU A 236 16.97 -5.56 13.29
N MET A 237 17.31 -6.51 12.41
CA MET A 237 16.85 -6.52 11.03
C MET A 237 15.32 -6.61 10.92
N ARG A 238 14.67 -7.39 11.78
CA ARG A 238 13.21 -7.46 11.83
C ARG A 238 12.58 -6.10 12.11
N ILE A 239 13.05 -5.41 13.15
CA ILE A 239 12.56 -4.07 13.53
C ILE A 239 12.82 -3.08 12.37
N PHE A 240 14.00 -3.11 11.79
CA PHE A 240 14.39 -2.22 10.69
C PHE A 240 13.47 -2.39 9.47
N PHE A 241 13.22 -3.62 9.03
CA PHE A 241 12.30 -3.90 7.92
C PHE A 241 10.85 -3.54 8.26
N LEU A 242 10.40 -3.75 9.50
CA LEU A 242 9.06 -3.32 9.91
C LEU A 242 8.91 -1.80 9.90
N ILE A 243 9.95 -1.05 10.30
CA ILE A 243 9.96 0.42 10.21
C ILE A 243 9.89 0.87 8.74
N LEU A 244 10.70 0.30 7.85
CA LEU A 244 10.66 0.64 6.42
C LEU A 244 9.29 0.31 5.81
N ALA A 245 8.71 -0.82 6.16
CA ALA A 245 7.36 -1.18 5.72
C ALA A 245 6.29 -0.21 6.27
N ALA A 246 6.45 0.27 7.51
CA ALA A 246 5.58 1.27 8.11
C ALA A 246 5.72 2.65 7.44
N LEU A 247 6.95 3.05 7.08
CA LEU A 247 7.20 4.27 6.31
C LEU A 247 6.46 4.23 4.97
N LEU A 248 6.55 3.12 4.24
CA LEU A 248 5.85 2.93 2.96
C LEU A 248 4.33 2.99 3.14
N ALA A 249 3.79 2.18 4.06
CA ALA A 249 2.35 2.09 4.24
C ALA A 249 1.78 3.37 4.86
N GLY A 250 2.46 3.97 5.84
CA GLY A 250 2.07 5.22 6.47
C GLY A 250 2.05 6.40 5.50
N ALA A 251 3.07 6.49 4.62
CA ALA A 251 3.09 7.49 3.57
C ALA A 251 1.96 7.31 2.56
N ALA A 252 1.66 6.08 2.15
CA ALA A 252 0.53 5.80 1.26
C ALA A 252 -0.82 6.14 1.91
N VAL A 253 -1.01 5.74 3.17
CA VAL A 253 -2.22 6.01 3.95
C VAL A 253 -2.41 7.52 4.19
N SER A 254 -1.33 8.27 4.38
CA SER A 254 -1.40 9.74 4.55
C SER A 254 -1.88 10.49 3.30
N ILE A 255 -1.76 9.89 2.12
CA ILE A 255 -2.26 10.44 0.85
C ILE A 255 -3.71 10.04 0.61
N ALA A 256 -4.00 8.75 0.71
CA ALA A 256 -5.21 8.12 0.19
C ALA A 256 -6.19 7.65 1.28
N GLY A 257 -5.86 7.78 2.56
CA GLY A 257 -6.61 7.08 3.62
C GLY A 257 -6.36 5.58 3.62
N LEU A 258 -7.24 4.81 4.25
CA LEU A 258 -7.05 3.38 4.43
C LEU A 258 -7.39 2.59 3.17
N LEU A 259 -6.38 2.04 2.52
CA LEU A 259 -6.54 1.14 1.37
C LEU A 259 -6.32 -0.31 1.80
N SER A 260 -7.32 -1.14 1.57
CA SER A 260 -7.31 -2.55 1.99
C SER A 260 -6.84 -3.48 0.87
N PHE A 261 -6.47 -4.72 1.22
CA PHE A 261 -6.18 -5.83 0.32
C PHE A 261 -4.93 -5.74 -0.54
N VAL A 262 -4.39 -4.58 -0.92
CA VAL A 262 -3.22 -4.45 -1.81
C VAL A 262 -2.03 -5.22 -1.26
N GLY A 263 -1.66 -4.95 -0.02
CA GLY A 263 -0.52 -5.59 0.66
C GLY A 263 -0.72 -7.08 0.97
N LEU A 264 -1.93 -7.61 0.84
CA LEU A 264 -2.22 -9.03 0.98
C LEU A 264 -2.19 -9.75 -0.36
N ILE A 265 -2.91 -9.24 -1.34
CA ILE A 265 -3.21 -9.92 -2.59
C ILE A 265 -2.03 -9.85 -3.55
N VAL A 266 -1.47 -8.66 -3.74
CA VAL A 266 -0.42 -8.45 -4.75
C VAL A 266 0.81 -9.31 -4.47
N PRO A 267 1.39 -9.35 -3.24
CA PRO A 267 2.53 -10.22 -2.96
C PRO A 267 2.19 -11.71 -3.12
N HIS A 268 0.94 -12.11 -2.83
CA HIS A 268 0.51 -13.49 -2.99
C HIS A 268 0.50 -13.90 -4.47
N ILE A 269 -0.08 -13.06 -5.34
CA ILE A 269 -0.11 -13.29 -6.79
C ILE A 269 1.31 -13.32 -7.36
N VAL A 270 2.14 -12.33 -7.02
CA VAL A 270 3.52 -12.22 -7.51
C VAL A 270 4.33 -13.45 -7.15
N ARG A 271 4.29 -13.92 -5.89
CA ARG A 271 5.02 -15.13 -5.48
C ARG A 271 4.53 -16.40 -6.18
N ARG A 272 3.26 -16.46 -6.54
CA ARG A 272 2.72 -17.61 -7.28
C ARG A 272 3.22 -17.66 -8.72
N ILE A 273 3.43 -16.50 -9.34
CA ILE A 273 3.88 -16.37 -10.74
C ILE A 273 5.42 -16.46 -10.82
N SER A 274 6.12 -15.70 -9.97
CA SER A 274 7.57 -15.50 -10.05
C SER A 274 8.38 -16.59 -9.38
N LYS A 275 7.92 -17.16 -8.25
CA LYS A 275 8.67 -18.13 -7.41
C LYS A 275 10.14 -17.70 -7.16
N SER A 276 10.41 -16.41 -7.08
CA SER A 276 11.74 -15.81 -7.02
C SER A 276 12.08 -15.30 -5.61
N SER A 277 13.35 -14.94 -5.40
CA SER A 277 13.88 -14.23 -4.24
C SER A 277 13.25 -12.83 -4.08
N ALA A 278 13.47 -12.19 -2.92
CA ALA A 278 13.00 -10.83 -2.64
C ALA A 278 13.50 -9.82 -3.69
N LEU A 279 14.70 -10.02 -4.24
CA LEU A 279 15.28 -9.18 -5.30
C LEU A 279 14.35 -8.99 -6.51
N HIS A 280 13.62 -10.01 -6.91
CA HIS A 280 12.65 -9.92 -8.00
C HIS A 280 11.21 -9.72 -7.50
N THR A 281 10.89 -10.27 -6.33
CA THR A 281 9.54 -10.20 -5.78
C THR A 281 9.15 -8.77 -5.40
N LEU A 282 10.06 -7.98 -4.78
CA LEU A 282 9.74 -6.61 -4.36
C LEU A 282 9.46 -5.66 -5.53
N PRO A 283 10.31 -5.60 -6.59
CA PRO A 283 10.00 -4.76 -7.75
C PRO A 283 8.74 -5.19 -8.51
N LEU A 284 8.49 -6.50 -8.62
CA LEU A 284 7.26 -7.01 -9.23
C LEU A 284 6.01 -6.64 -8.40
N CYS A 285 6.11 -6.68 -7.07
CA CYS A 285 5.05 -6.19 -6.18
C CYS A 285 4.79 -4.70 -6.39
N ALA A 286 5.83 -3.89 -6.56
CA ALA A 286 5.68 -2.47 -6.86
C ALA A 286 4.92 -2.25 -8.17
N LEU A 287 5.31 -2.91 -9.26
CA LEU A 287 4.67 -2.76 -10.58
C LEU A 287 3.21 -3.24 -10.58
N PHE A 288 2.96 -4.45 -10.06
CA PHE A 288 1.59 -4.97 -10.01
C PHE A 288 0.70 -4.20 -9.03
N GLY A 289 1.23 -3.77 -7.89
CA GLY A 289 0.51 -2.97 -6.91
C GLY A 289 0.14 -1.60 -7.46
N ALA A 290 1.07 -0.93 -8.13
CA ALA A 290 0.84 0.31 -8.84
C ALA A 290 -0.29 0.17 -9.87
N GLY A 291 -0.19 -0.80 -10.78
CA GLY A 291 -1.21 -1.04 -11.79
C GLY A 291 -2.58 -1.40 -11.21
N PHE A 292 -2.61 -2.24 -10.16
CA PHE A 292 -3.86 -2.67 -9.52
C PHE A 292 -4.60 -1.50 -8.87
N VAL A 293 -3.93 -0.68 -8.06
CA VAL A 293 -4.58 0.47 -7.41
C VAL A 293 -5.01 1.52 -8.41
N THR A 294 -4.17 1.81 -9.42
CA THR A 294 -4.53 2.76 -10.49
C THR A 294 -5.74 2.28 -11.31
N LEU A 295 -5.83 0.98 -11.59
CA LEU A 295 -6.98 0.40 -12.26
C LEU A 295 -8.25 0.51 -11.38
N CYS A 296 -8.16 0.17 -10.09
CA CYS A 296 -9.27 0.32 -9.15
C CYS A 296 -9.74 1.77 -9.02
N ASP A 297 -8.81 2.74 -8.99
CA ASP A 297 -9.14 4.17 -8.98
C ASP A 297 -9.81 4.60 -10.29
N THR A 298 -9.39 4.08 -11.43
CA THR A 298 -10.04 4.35 -12.71
C THR A 298 -11.47 3.80 -12.73
N LEU A 299 -11.66 2.56 -12.28
CA LEU A 299 -12.98 1.94 -12.18
C LEU A 299 -13.91 2.71 -11.24
N SER A 300 -13.39 3.21 -10.11
CA SER A 300 -14.19 3.98 -9.15
C SER A 300 -14.78 5.27 -9.73
N ARG A 301 -14.12 5.84 -10.75
CA ARG A 301 -14.54 7.06 -11.44
C ARG A 301 -15.48 6.81 -12.63
N VAL A 302 -15.52 5.59 -13.15
CA VAL A 302 -16.21 5.29 -14.42
C VAL A 302 -17.50 4.51 -14.20
N ILE A 303 -17.54 3.57 -13.24
CA ILE A 303 -18.67 2.62 -13.09
C ILE A 303 -20.01 3.34 -12.82
N PHE A 304 -19.98 4.40 -12.02
CA PHE A 304 -21.19 5.13 -11.64
C PHE A 304 -21.19 6.58 -12.11
N ALA A 305 -20.46 6.90 -13.18
CA ALA A 305 -20.42 8.27 -13.71
C ALA A 305 -21.84 8.85 -13.92
N PRO A 306 -22.10 10.11 -13.53
CA PRO A 306 -21.14 11.14 -13.11
C PRO A 306 -20.71 11.08 -11.63
N TYR A 307 -21.26 10.17 -10.83
CA TYR A 307 -20.87 10.01 -9.43
C TYR A 307 -19.59 9.19 -9.32
N GLU A 308 -18.69 9.58 -8.41
CA GLU A 308 -17.48 8.84 -8.11
C GLU A 308 -17.65 8.04 -6.82
N LEU A 309 -17.22 6.77 -6.85
CA LEU A 309 -17.12 5.97 -5.63
C LEU A 309 -15.71 6.10 -5.03
N PRO A 310 -15.59 6.10 -3.70
CA PRO A 310 -14.27 5.95 -3.06
C PRO A 310 -13.58 4.66 -3.53
N VAL A 311 -12.29 4.76 -3.86
CA VAL A 311 -11.51 3.62 -4.38
C VAL A 311 -11.46 2.44 -3.43
N GLY A 312 -11.49 2.69 -2.12
CA GLY A 312 -11.50 1.65 -1.09
C GLY A 312 -12.68 0.69 -1.20
N ILE A 313 -13.85 1.18 -1.64
CA ILE A 313 -15.04 0.35 -1.89
C ILE A 313 -14.77 -0.61 -3.06
N ILE A 314 -14.27 -0.11 -4.18
CA ILE A 314 -13.95 -0.94 -5.36
C ILE A 314 -12.89 -1.98 -5.00
N MET A 315 -11.87 -1.57 -4.24
CA MET A 315 -10.81 -2.48 -3.79
C MET A 315 -11.35 -3.57 -2.86
N ALA A 316 -12.32 -3.27 -2.01
CA ALA A 316 -12.96 -4.27 -1.16
C ALA A 316 -13.82 -5.25 -1.98
N PHE A 317 -14.60 -4.76 -2.95
CA PHE A 317 -15.40 -5.59 -3.84
C PHE A 317 -14.58 -6.54 -4.70
N ILE A 318 -13.42 -6.12 -5.18
CA ILE A 318 -12.50 -6.97 -5.97
C ILE A 318 -11.63 -7.81 -5.05
N GLY A 319 -11.11 -7.21 -4.00
CA GLY A 319 -10.10 -7.82 -3.13
C GLY A 319 -10.63 -8.94 -2.27
N ALA A 320 -11.78 -8.76 -1.61
CA ALA A 320 -12.30 -9.76 -0.71
C ALA A 320 -12.66 -11.09 -1.42
N PRO A 321 -13.42 -11.10 -2.54
CA PRO A 321 -13.70 -12.34 -3.28
C PRO A 321 -12.42 -12.99 -3.83
N LEU A 322 -11.50 -12.21 -4.37
CA LEU A 322 -10.23 -12.71 -4.89
C LEU A 322 -9.41 -13.38 -3.78
N PHE A 323 -9.36 -12.76 -2.60
CA PHE A 323 -8.63 -13.32 -1.46
C PHE A 323 -9.27 -14.61 -0.94
N ILE A 324 -10.61 -14.69 -0.86
CA ILE A 324 -11.34 -15.91 -0.50
C ILE A 324 -11.04 -17.03 -1.50
N PHE A 325 -11.09 -16.72 -2.80
CA PHE A 325 -10.75 -17.69 -3.85
C PHE A 325 -9.31 -18.24 -3.72
N ILE A 326 -8.35 -17.36 -3.42
CA ILE A 326 -6.96 -17.73 -3.18
C ILE A 326 -6.84 -18.69 -1.99
N LEU A 327 -7.55 -18.43 -0.90
CA LEU A 327 -7.52 -19.25 0.32
C LEU A 327 -8.12 -20.65 0.08
N ILE A 328 -9.26 -20.72 -0.61
CA ILE A 328 -9.91 -22.01 -0.93
C ILE A 328 -8.98 -22.88 -1.80
N LYS A 329 -8.37 -22.27 -2.82
CA LYS A 329 -7.46 -22.99 -3.72
C LYS A 329 -6.14 -23.41 -3.04
N ALA A 330 -5.70 -22.70 -2.00
CA ALA A 330 -4.54 -23.08 -1.21
C ALA A 330 -4.80 -24.29 -0.29
N LYS A 331 -6.04 -24.47 0.21
CA LYS A 331 -6.44 -25.64 1.00
C LYS A 331 -6.60 -26.91 0.15
N GLY A 332 -7.13 -26.80 -1.06
CA GLY A 332 -7.36 -27.95 -1.96
C GLY A 332 -6.09 -28.65 -2.46
N GLY A 333 -4.92 -28.02 -2.33
CA GLY A 333 -3.63 -28.63 -2.65
C GLY A 333 -2.96 -29.40 -1.51
N ARG A 334 -3.45 -29.27 -0.27
CA ARG A 334 -2.88 -29.91 0.93
C ARG A 334 -3.56 -31.21 1.34
N THR A 335 -4.65 -31.56 0.70
CA THR A 335 -5.43 -32.82 0.97
C THR A 335 -5.13 -33.93 -0.03
N ARG A 336 -4.02 -33.87 -0.76
CA ARG A 336 -3.59 -34.87 -1.73
C ARG A 336 -2.23 -35.53 -1.44
N ASP A 337 -1.73 -35.38 -0.19
CA ASP A 337 -0.56 -36.14 0.30
C ASP A 337 -0.96 -36.93 1.56
#